data_b2ff26c46bddddc6639e00ed4ffc9c1d
#
_entry.id   b2ff26c46bddddc6639e00ed4ffc9c1d
#
_cell.length_a   1.000
_cell.length_b   1.000
_cell.length_c   1.000
_cell.angle_alpha   90.00
_cell.angle_beta   90.00
_cell.angle_gamma   90.00
#
_symmetry.space_group_name_H-M   'P 1'
#
loop_
_entity.id
_entity.type
_entity.pdbx_description
1 polymer ?
#
loop_
_entity_poly.entity_id
_entity_poly.type
_entity_poly.pdbx_seq_one_letter_code
_entity_poly.pdbx_strand_id
1 'polypeptide(L)'
;TVGQPQQVHRQRGVAPDGEPLRLVVRDSAGHDLAWRGTPATIAKRAAGAVAWTATRQSGALGMHVRAQMEFEGTTEYVVTLRAAQRTALGDVRLEIPMRADAAEYMMGLGQKGGRRPAEFHWSWDVEKKNQDAAWLGSVSAGLQFTLKDEHYVRPLNTNFYLSKPLVLPRSWGNGGKGGCDIVEG
;
A
#
# COMPACT_ATOMS: atom_id res chain seq x y z
N THR A 1 7.54 8.78 -6.50
CA THR A 1 6.30 8.47 -7.24
C THR A 1 6.44 7.09 -7.84
N VAL A 2 5.69 6.13 -7.34
CA VAL A 2 5.62 4.79 -7.94
C VAL A 2 4.92 4.97 -9.28
N GLY A 3 5.60 4.62 -10.39
CA GLY A 3 5.15 4.96 -11.73
C GLY A 3 3.76 4.41 -12.03
N GLN A 4 2.77 5.27 -12.09
CA GLN A 4 1.50 4.98 -12.73
C GLN A 4 1.64 5.22 -14.24
N PRO A 5 1.01 4.43 -15.09
CA PRO A 5 0.91 4.77 -16.49
C PRO A 5 0.07 6.04 -16.64
N GLN A 6 0.62 7.07 -17.25
CA GLN A 6 -0.05 8.37 -17.44
C GLN A 6 -1.37 8.32 -18.24
N GLN A 7 -1.84 7.16 -18.67
CA GLN A 7 -3.01 7.00 -19.54
C GLN A 7 -4.10 6.07 -18.98
N VAL A 8 -4.04 5.64 -17.73
CA VAL A 8 -5.18 4.96 -17.11
C VAL A 8 -6.06 6.01 -16.43
N HIS A 9 -6.51 6.98 -17.22
CA HIS A 9 -7.57 7.90 -16.81
C HIS A 9 -8.92 7.27 -17.12
N ARG A 10 -9.74 7.18 -16.11
CA ARG A 10 -11.18 6.86 -16.12
C ARG A 10 -11.53 5.38 -16.12
N GLN A 11 -11.17 4.67 -15.06
CA GLN A 11 -12.05 3.64 -14.52
C GLN A 11 -12.24 3.88 -13.03
N ARG A 12 -13.49 3.74 -12.57
CA ARG A 12 -13.94 3.94 -11.19
C ARG A 12 -13.18 3.00 -10.26
N GLY A 13 -12.24 3.51 -9.49
CA GLY A 13 -11.40 2.71 -8.60
C GLY A 13 -10.03 3.34 -8.33
N VAL A 14 -9.73 4.47 -8.95
CA VAL A 14 -8.54 5.28 -8.66
C VAL A 14 -8.83 6.11 -7.41
N ALA A 15 -7.81 6.35 -6.59
CA ALA A 15 -7.89 7.33 -5.51
C ALA A 15 -8.58 8.60 -6.03
N PRO A 16 -9.62 9.10 -5.37
CA PRO A 16 -10.61 9.98 -5.97
C PRO A 16 -10.15 11.36 -6.42
N ASP A 17 -8.91 11.72 -6.23
CA ASP A 17 -8.37 13.06 -6.49
C ASP A 17 -7.20 13.12 -7.44
N GLY A 18 -6.79 11.99 -7.98
CA GLY A 18 -5.79 11.97 -9.05
C GLY A 18 -4.33 12.10 -8.58
N GLU A 19 -4.06 12.21 -7.29
CA GLU A 19 -2.69 12.11 -6.80
C GLU A 19 -2.21 10.65 -6.80
N PRO A 20 -0.99 10.40 -7.31
CA PRO A 20 -0.48 9.05 -7.40
C PRO A 20 -0.10 8.50 -6.03
N LEU A 21 -0.23 7.18 -5.87
CA LEU A 21 0.41 6.45 -4.78
C LEU A 21 1.90 6.75 -4.73
N ARG A 22 2.44 7.01 -3.56
CA ARG A 22 3.85 7.33 -3.36
C ARG A 22 4.50 6.39 -2.38
N LEU A 23 5.62 5.78 -2.77
CA LEU A 23 6.50 5.15 -1.80
C LEU A 23 7.53 6.18 -1.34
N VAL A 24 7.43 6.59 -0.10
CA VAL A 24 8.36 7.51 0.55
C VAL A 24 9.38 6.69 1.32
N VAL A 25 10.65 6.98 1.10
CA VAL A 25 11.77 6.38 1.84
C VAL A 25 12.60 7.51 2.38
N ARG A 26 12.89 7.47 3.68
CA ARG A 26 13.74 8.44 4.37
C ARG A 26 15.06 7.83 4.76
N ASP A 27 16.10 8.63 4.70
CA ASP A 27 17.40 8.27 5.27
C ASP A 27 17.38 8.33 6.82
N SER A 28 18.48 7.95 7.44
CA SER A 28 18.61 7.99 8.91
C SER A 28 18.62 9.40 9.49
N ALA A 29 18.81 10.43 8.67
CA ALA A 29 18.76 11.84 9.06
C ALA A 29 17.33 12.44 8.90
N GLY A 30 16.39 11.67 8.35
CA GLY A 30 14.99 12.08 8.16
C GLY A 30 14.71 12.78 6.84
N HIS A 31 15.65 12.79 5.89
CA HIS A 31 15.45 13.40 4.58
C HIS A 31 14.80 12.39 3.62
N ASP A 32 13.81 12.84 2.86
CA ASP A 32 13.20 12.02 1.82
C ASP A 32 14.18 11.78 0.68
N LEU A 33 14.30 10.52 0.26
CA LEU A 33 15.17 10.14 -0.84
C LEU A 33 14.58 10.58 -2.19
N ALA A 34 15.39 11.27 -2.98
CA ALA A 34 15.02 11.68 -4.34
C ALA A 34 15.22 10.52 -5.31
N TRP A 35 14.13 10.02 -5.89
CA TRP A 35 14.14 8.92 -6.85
C TRP A 35 14.33 9.41 -8.27
N ARG A 36 15.26 8.81 -9.01
CA ARG A 36 15.47 9.02 -10.44
C ARG A 36 15.20 7.74 -11.21
N GLY A 37 14.74 7.84 -12.44
CA GLY A 37 14.49 6.68 -13.29
C GLY A 37 13.57 7.00 -14.47
N THR A 38 13.27 5.99 -15.28
CA THR A 38 12.40 6.10 -16.43
C THR A 38 10.93 6.06 -16.04
N PRO A 39 10.03 6.59 -16.86
CA PRO A 39 8.60 6.36 -16.73
C PRO A 39 8.25 4.88 -16.68
N ALA A 40 7.07 4.55 -16.17
CA ALA A 40 6.57 3.18 -16.17
C ALA A 40 6.42 2.66 -17.61
N THR A 41 6.81 1.41 -17.81
CA THR A 41 6.69 0.72 -19.10
C THR A 41 5.56 -0.31 -19.01
N ILE A 42 4.65 -0.29 -19.99
CA ILE A 42 3.61 -1.31 -20.09
C ILE A 42 4.26 -2.62 -20.52
N ALA A 43 4.16 -3.63 -19.66
CA ALA A 43 4.72 -4.96 -19.87
C ALA A 43 3.72 -5.89 -20.57
N LYS A 44 2.40 -5.70 -20.31
CA LYS A 44 1.35 -6.53 -20.90
C LYS A 44 0.06 -5.71 -21.03
N ARG A 45 -0.65 -5.92 -22.14
CA ARG A 45 -2.04 -5.48 -22.33
C ARG A 45 -2.87 -6.68 -22.77
N ALA A 46 -3.98 -6.91 -22.11
CA ALA A 46 -4.97 -7.93 -22.46
C ALA A 46 -6.37 -7.35 -22.28
N ALA A 47 -7.38 -8.04 -22.77
CA ALA A 47 -8.77 -7.56 -22.71
C ALA A 47 -9.27 -7.29 -21.28
N GLY A 48 -8.76 -8.04 -20.29
CA GLY A 48 -9.18 -7.94 -18.89
C GLY A 48 -8.10 -7.47 -17.93
N ALA A 49 -6.87 -7.17 -18.40
CA ALA A 49 -5.77 -6.81 -17.51
C ALA A 49 -4.71 -5.94 -18.18
N VAL A 50 -4.06 -5.11 -17.38
CA VAL A 50 -2.86 -4.37 -17.78
C VAL A 50 -1.77 -4.55 -16.73
N ALA A 51 -0.54 -4.78 -17.17
CA ALA A 51 0.62 -4.86 -16.29
C ALA A 51 1.71 -3.88 -16.71
N TRP A 52 2.41 -3.32 -15.73
CA TRP A 52 3.50 -2.39 -15.97
C TRP A 52 4.64 -2.56 -14.98
N THR A 53 5.79 -2.03 -15.34
CA THR A 53 6.98 -2.04 -14.49
C THR A 53 7.59 -0.64 -14.44
N ALA A 54 8.26 -0.34 -13.34
CA ALA A 54 9.06 0.87 -13.19
C ALA A 54 10.31 0.57 -12.37
N THR A 55 11.41 1.24 -12.71
CA THR A 55 12.66 1.15 -11.95
C THR A 55 13.11 2.54 -11.57
N ARG A 56 13.52 2.71 -10.31
CA ARG A 56 13.99 3.96 -9.74
C ARG A 56 15.27 3.71 -8.98
N GLN A 57 16.08 4.74 -8.83
CA GLN A 57 17.33 4.69 -8.06
C GLN A 57 17.53 5.97 -7.26
N SER A 58 18.08 5.84 -6.06
CA SER A 58 18.51 6.92 -5.20
C SER A 58 19.79 6.49 -4.49
N GLY A 59 20.94 7.03 -4.93
CA GLY A 59 22.25 6.60 -4.43
C GLY A 59 22.46 5.10 -4.62
N ALA A 60 22.79 4.41 -3.52
CA ALA A 60 22.98 2.95 -3.50
C ALA A 60 21.67 2.15 -3.43
N LEU A 61 20.51 2.81 -3.35
CA LEU A 61 19.23 2.17 -3.20
C LEU A 61 18.48 2.11 -4.54
N GLY A 62 18.11 0.92 -4.99
CA GLY A 62 17.27 0.68 -6.15
C GLY A 62 15.86 0.28 -5.73
N MET A 63 14.88 0.76 -6.48
CA MET A 63 13.47 0.36 -6.34
C MET A 63 12.98 -0.20 -7.67
N HIS A 64 12.40 -1.38 -7.62
CA HIS A 64 11.71 -2.00 -8.75
C HIS A 64 10.24 -2.22 -8.38
N VAL A 65 9.36 -1.76 -9.25
CA VAL A 65 7.92 -1.90 -9.11
C VAL A 65 7.39 -2.74 -10.25
N ARG A 66 6.62 -3.77 -9.92
CA ARG A 66 5.73 -4.46 -10.85
C ARG A 66 4.30 -4.24 -10.38
N ALA A 67 3.42 -3.96 -11.31
CA ALA A 67 2.01 -3.80 -11.00
C ALA A 67 1.14 -4.44 -12.07
N GLN A 68 -0.02 -4.92 -11.65
CA GLN A 68 -1.05 -5.46 -12.51
C GLN A 68 -2.40 -4.96 -12.05
N MET A 69 -3.22 -4.52 -12.98
CA MET A 69 -4.61 -4.13 -12.73
C MET A 69 -5.53 -5.03 -13.53
N GLU A 70 -6.55 -5.57 -12.87
CA GLU A 70 -7.62 -6.33 -13.47
C GLU A 70 -8.81 -5.41 -13.85
N PHE A 71 -9.70 -5.90 -14.70
CA PHE A 71 -10.80 -5.10 -15.24
C PHE A 71 -11.77 -4.58 -14.16
N GLU A 72 -11.93 -5.30 -13.05
CA GLU A 72 -12.76 -4.90 -11.92
C GLU A 72 -12.09 -3.84 -11.02
N GLY A 73 -10.86 -3.42 -11.33
CA GLY A 73 -10.13 -2.39 -10.60
C GLY A 73 -9.20 -2.91 -9.51
N THR A 74 -9.16 -4.22 -9.25
CA THR A 74 -8.14 -4.80 -8.37
C THR A 74 -6.76 -4.52 -8.93
N THR A 75 -5.90 -3.90 -8.13
CA THR A 75 -4.53 -3.58 -8.52
C THR A 75 -3.55 -4.14 -7.51
N GLU A 76 -2.65 -4.99 -7.97
CA GLU A 76 -1.55 -5.50 -7.16
C GLU A 76 -0.25 -4.77 -7.51
N TYR A 77 0.45 -4.31 -6.47
CA TYR A 77 1.77 -3.71 -6.58
C TYR A 77 2.79 -4.58 -5.85
N VAL A 78 3.84 -4.97 -6.53
CA VAL A 78 5.02 -5.62 -5.94
C VAL A 78 6.17 -4.63 -5.99
N VAL A 79 6.54 -4.11 -4.81
CA VAL A 79 7.63 -3.15 -4.67
C VAL A 79 8.84 -3.86 -4.05
N THR A 80 9.96 -3.84 -4.75
CA THR A 80 11.22 -4.42 -4.27
C THR A 80 12.23 -3.30 -4.08
N LEU A 81 12.72 -3.14 -2.85
CA LEU A 81 13.85 -2.28 -2.52
C LEU A 81 15.12 -3.12 -2.40
N ARG A 82 16.19 -2.69 -3.06
CA ARG A 82 17.50 -3.32 -3.00
C ARG A 82 18.57 -2.30 -2.72
N ALA A 83 19.40 -2.57 -1.74
CA ALA A 83 20.56 -1.75 -1.42
C ALA A 83 21.83 -2.45 -1.93
N ALA A 84 22.66 -1.74 -2.67
CA ALA A 84 23.97 -2.24 -3.15
C ALA A 84 24.96 -2.42 -1.99
N GLN A 85 24.72 -1.75 -0.87
CA GLN A 85 25.49 -1.84 0.37
C GLN A 85 24.57 -1.64 1.57
N ARG A 86 25.03 -2.00 2.76
CA ARG A 86 24.26 -1.78 3.98
C ARG A 86 23.90 -0.30 4.12
N THR A 87 22.61 0.01 4.11
CA THR A 87 22.06 1.38 4.12
C THR A 87 21.07 1.50 5.28
N ALA A 88 21.32 2.49 6.16
CA ALA A 88 20.40 2.79 7.23
C ALA A 88 19.25 3.64 6.69
N LEU A 89 18.02 3.22 6.95
CA LEU A 89 16.79 3.94 6.61
C LEU A 89 16.08 4.36 7.89
N GLY A 90 15.54 5.57 7.88
CA GLY A 90 14.75 6.10 8.99
C GLY A 90 13.28 5.71 8.88
N ASP A 91 12.76 5.68 7.65
CA ASP A 91 11.35 5.38 7.40
C ASP A 91 11.13 4.82 5.98
N VAL A 92 10.16 3.94 5.84
CA VAL A 92 9.65 3.42 4.56
C VAL A 92 8.14 3.33 4.66
N ARG A 93 7.42 4.14 3.88
CA ARG A 93 5.96 4.15 3.92
C ARG A 93 5.33 4.29 2.54
N LEU A 94 4.18 3.67 2.37
CA LEU A 94 3.31 3.89 1.22
C LEU A 94 2.28 4.96 1.60
N GLU A 95 2.26 6.04 0.85
CA GLU A 95 1.25 7.10 0.96
C GLU A 95 0.16 6.87 -0.09
N ILE A 96 -1.09 6.88 0.36
CA ILE A 96 -2.29 6.74 -0.45
C ILE A 96 -3.13 8.01 -0.26
N PRO A 97 -2.92 9.05 -1.07
CA PRO A 97 -3.69 10.28 -0.96
C PRO A 97 -5.16 10.01 -1.28
N MET A 98 -6.06 10.50 -0.44
CA MET A 98 -7.49 10.42 -0.65
C MET A 98 -8.15 11.76 -0.31
N ARG A 99 -9.12 12.17 -1.10
CA ARG A 99 -9.94 13.35 -0.77
C ARG A 99 -10.79 13.08 0.47
N ALA A 100 -10.99 14.09 1.28
CA ALA A 100 -11.79 13.97 2.51
C ALA A 100 -13.23 13.50 2.23
N ASP A 101 -13.86 14.03 1.17
CA ASP A 101 -15.21 13.65 0.74
C ASP A 101 -15.31 12.23 0.14
N ALA A 102 -14.18 11.65 -0.24
CA ALA A 102 -14.10 10.28 -0.73
C ALA A 102 -13.68 9.28 0.37
N ALA A 103 -13.32 9.74 1.55
CA ALA A 103 -12.86 8.93 2.68
C ALA A 103 -13.64 9.25 3.97
N GLU A 104 -14.97 9.36 3.87
CA GLU A 104 -15.84 9.67 5.01
C GLU A 104 -15.97 8.54 6.01
N TYR A 105 -15.91 7.31 5.53
CA TYR A 105 -16.15 6.11 6.32
C TYR A 105 -14.94 5.18 6.30
N MET A 106 -14.80 4.39 7.33
CA MET A 106 -13.73 3.42 7.48
C MET A 106 -14.24 2.11 8.05
N MET A 107 -13.65 0.99 7.60
CA MET A 107 -13.84 -0.35 8.15
C MET A 107 -12.52 -1.14 8.04
N GLY A 108 -12.25 -1.98 9.00
CA GLY A 108 -11.01 -2.76 9.08
C GLY A 108 -10.05 -2.22 10.14
N LEU A 109 -8.92 -2.87 10.35
CA LEU A 109 -7.93 -2.54 11.38
C LEU A 109 -8.56 -2.29 12.77
N GLY A 110 -9.49 -3.17 13.16
CA GLY A 110 -10.22 -3.06 14.43
C GLY A 110 -11.46 -2.15 14.40
N GLN A 111 -11.69 -1.36 13.36
CA GLN A 111 -12.89 -0.56 13.19
C GLN A 111 -14.03 -1.40 12.60
N LYS A 112 -15.19 -1.37 13.24
CA LYS A 112 -16.38 -2.14 12.83
C LYS A 112 -17.13 -1.57 11.64
N GLY A 113 -16.75 -0.39 11.18
CA GLY A 113 -17.45 0.40 10.18
C GLY A 113 -18.18 1.59 10.82
N GLY A 114 -18.16 2.71 10.09
CA GLY A 114 -18.75 3.96 10.53
C GLY A 114 -17.95 5.16 10.02
N ARG A 115 -18.28 6.36 10.52
CA ARG A 115 -17.51 7.55 10.16
C ARG A 115 -16.05 7.38 10.57
N ARG A 116 -15.16 7.71 9.65
CA ARG A 116 -13.71 7.69 9.89
C ARG A 116 -13.36 8.70 10.98
N PRO A 117 -12.54 8.35 11.98
CA PRO A 117 -11.96 9.34 12.87
C PRO A 117 -11.04 10.30 12.09
N ALA A 118 -10.86 11.54 12.57
CA ALA A 118 -9.96 12.51 11.94
C ALA A 118 -8.53 12.00 11.91
N GLU A 119 -8.11 11.35 13.00
CA GLU A 119 -6.81 10.69 13.09
C GLU A 119 -7.01 9.24 13.55
N PHE A 120 -6.27 8.33 12.94
CA PHE A 120 -6.29 6.92 13.30
C PHE A 120 -4.88 6.34 13.19
N HIS A 121 -4.43 5.70 14.25
CA HIS A 121 -3.12 5.07 14.34
C HIS A 121 -3.27 3.60 14.65
N TRP A 122 -2.70 2.74 13.82
CA TRP A 122 -2.72 1.31 13.98
C TRP A 122 -1.30 0.76 13.96
N SER A 123 -0.89 0.07 15.03
CA SER A 123 0.38 -0.66 15.07
C SER A 123 0.17 -2.15 14.81
N TRP A 124 0.98 -2.73 13.94
CA TRP A 124 0.95 -4.17 13.71
C TRP A 124 1.47 -4.91 14.93
N ASP A 125 0.62 -5.75 15.49
CA ASP A 125 0.97 -6.66 16.57
C ASP A 125 0.66 -8.08 16.12
N VAL A 126 1.70 -8.80 15.69
CA VAL A 126 1.58 -10.16 15.14
C VAL A 126 1.12 -11.18 16.19
N GLU A 127 1.21 -10.87 17.47
CA GLU A 127 0.75 -11.73 18.56
C GLU A 127 -0.75 -11.56 18.85
N LYS A 128 -1.30 -10.37 18.58
CA LYS A 128 -2.68 -10.01 18.88
C LYS A 128 -3.68 -10.21 17.75
N LYS A 129 -3.35 -10.95 16.70
CA LYS A 129 -4.26 -11.23 15.57
C LYS A 129 -4.71 -9.95 14.86
N ASN A 130 -3.78 -9.08 14.49
CA ASN A 130 -4.06 -7.88 13.73
C ASN A 130 -4.70 -8.18 12.38
N GLN A 131 -5.53 -7.27 11.91
CA GLN A 131 -6.08 -7.31 10.57
C GLN A 131 -5.07 -6.75 9.57
N ASP A 132 -5.16 -7.21 8.33
CA ASP A 132 -4.23 -6.90 7.25
C ASP A 132 -4.80 -5.90 6.23
N ALA A 133 -6.06 -5.53 6.37
CA ALA A 133 -6.79 -4.74 5.38
C ALA A 133 -7.66 -3.69 6.04
N ALA A 134 -7.81 -2.57 5.33
CA ALA A 134 -8.82 -1.57 5.62
C ALA A 134 -9.52 -1.12 4.35
N TRP A 135 -10.77 -0.70 4.51
CA TRP A 135 -11.55 -0.01 3.51
C TRP A 135 -11.80 1.42 3.99
N LEU A 136 -11.55 2.38 3.10
CA LEU A 136 -11.93 3.78 3.25
C LEU A 136 -12.79 4.19 2.05
N GLY A 137 -13.85 4.93 2.30
CA GLY A 137 -14.74 5.31 1.19
C GLY A 137 -15.85 6.25 1.61
N SER A 138 -16.64 6.60 0.61
CA SER A 138 -17.94 7.27 0.74
C SER A 138 -19.05 6.34 0.27
N VAL A 139 -20.27 6.85 0.18
CA VAL A 139 -21.41 6.08 -0.38
C VAL A 139 -21.26 5.77 -1.86
N SER A 140 -20.41 6.51 -2.57
CA SER A 140 -20.29 6.42 -4.04
C SER A 140 -19.02 5.71 -4.50
N ALA A 141 -17.97 5.73 -3.70
CA ALA A 141 -16.67 5.17 -4.06
C ALA A 141 -15.86 4.84 -2.81
N GLY A 142 -14.92 3.91 -2.93
CA GLY A 142 -14.02 3.56 -1.85
C GLY A 142 -12.81 2.79 -2.35
N LEU A 143 -11.83 2.70 -1.47
CA LEU A 143 -10.61 1.93 -1.68
C LEU A 143 -10.47 0.92 -0.55
N GLN A 144 -10.28 -0.34 -0.90
CA GLN A 144 -9.77 -1.34 0.03
C GLN A 144 -8.29 -1.58 -0.26
N PHE A 145 -7.46 -1.52 0.76
CA PHE A 145 -6.08 -1.93 0.63
C PHE A 145 -5.78 -3.11 1.55
N THR A 146 -4.84 -3.95 1.13
CA THR A 146 -4.29 -5.06 1.90
C THR A 146 -2.79 -5.03 1.76
N LEU A 147 -2.06 -5.04 2.88
CA LEU A 147 -0.61 -5.15 2.88
C LEU A 147 -0.19 -6.61 2.89
N LYS A 148 0.85 -6.93 2.12
CA LYS A 148 1.44 -8.26 2.03
C LYS A 148 2.95 -8.13 1.94
N ASP A 149 3.70 -9.12 2.42
CA ASP A 149 5.09 -9.35 2.06
C ASP A 149 5.22 -10.59 1.17
N GLU A 150 6.44 -10.92 0.75
CA GLU A 150 6.71 -12.06 -0.14
C GLU A 150 6.36 -13.43 0.47
N HIS A 151 6.20 -13.50 1.77
CA HIS A 151 5.87 -14.72 2.50
C HIS A 151 4.42 -14.76 2.97
N TYR A 152 3.69 -13.68 2.74
CA TYR A 152 2.33 -13.56 3.21
C TYR A 152 1.38 -14.47 2.43
N VAL A 153 0.79 -15.39 3.15
CA VAL A 153 -0.32 -16.20 2.67
C VAL A 153 -1.54 -15.85 3.49
N ARG A 154 -2.51 -15.16 2.88
CA ARG A 154 -3.75 -14.84 3.56
C ARG A 154 -4.48 -16.12 3.92
N PRO A 155 -4.68 -16.43 5.20
CA PRO A 155 -5.43 -17.60 5.59
C PRO A 155 -6.89 -17.41 5.16
N LEU A 156 -7.44 -18.37 4.45
CA LEU A 156 -8.87 -18.48 4.15
C LEU A 156 -9.64 -18.46 5.46
N ASN A 157 -10.22 -17.34 5.81
CA ASN A 157 -11.17 -17.09 6.92
C ASN A 157 -11.15 -18.13 8.07
N THR A 158 -9.95 -18.63 8.39
CA THR A 158 -9.72 -19.72 9.34
C THR A 158 -10.09 -19.34 10.77
N ASN A 159 -10.14 -18.04 11.06
CA ASN A 159 -10.57 -17.54 12.36
C ASN A 159 -12.06 -17.78 12.63
N PHE A 160 -12.88 -17.86 11.58
CA PHE A 160 -14.31 -18.08 11.73
C PHE A 160 -14.65 -19.57 11.83
N TYR A 161 -13.99 -20.41 11.03
CA TYR A 161 -14.34 -21.84 10.92
C TYR A 161 -13.40 -22.78 11.65
N LEU A 162 -12.14 -22.41 11.84
CA LEU A 162 -11.10 -23.34 12.33
C LEU A 162 -10.43 -22.89 13.63
N SER A 163 -10.84 -21.79 14.22
CA SER A 163 -10.27 -21.21 15.46
C SER A 163 -8.75 -21.04 15.44
N LYS A 164 -8.13 -21.06 14.26
CA LYS A 164 -6.69 -20.81 14.12
C LYS A 164 -6.42 -19.31 14.11
N PRO A 165 -5.43 -18.83 14.85
CA PRO A 165 -5.06 -17.42 14.81
C PRO A 165 -4.55 -17.03 13.42
N LEU A 166 -4.89 -15.81 12.98
CA LEU A 166 -4.22 -15.19 11.84
C LEU A 166 -2.76 -14.95 12.22
N VAL A 167 -1.85 -15.51 11.46
CA VAL A 167 -0.41 -15.28 11.65
C VAL A 167 0.05 -14.29 10.59
N LEU A 168 0.38 -13.08 11.02
CA LEU A 168 0.95 -12.05 10.17
C LEU A 168 2.47 -12.19 10.12
N PRO A 169 3.12 -11.77 9.02
CA PRO A 169 4.56 -11.76 8.92
C PRO A 169 5.20 -10.92 10.04
N ARG A 170 6.22 -11.44 10.70
CA ARG A 170 6.94 -10.71 11.75
C ARG A 170 7.61 -9.42 11.25
N SER A 171 7.97 -9.41 9.96
CA SER A 171 8.50 -8.22 9.27
C SER A 171 7.57 -7.01 9.36
N TRP A 172 6.28 -7.21 9.43
CA TRP A 172 5.30 -6.11 9.56
C TRP A 172 5.39 -5.38 10.89
N GLY A 173 5.80 -6.07 11.94
CA GLY A 173 6.02 -5.44 13.23
C GLY A 173 7.15 -4.42 13.24
N ASN A 174 8.15 -4.60 12.36
CA ASN A 174 9.31 -3.69 12.20
C ASN A 174 9.85 -3.12 13.53
N GLY A 175 10.07 -4.01 14.51
CA GLY A 175 10.51 -3.60 15.84
C GLY A 175 9.53 -2.69 16.61
N GLY A 176 8.23 -2.84 16.35
CA GLY A 176 7.15 -2.05 16.94
C GLY A 176 6.82 -0.74 16.21
N LYS A 177 7.44 -0.50 15.04
CA LYS A 177 7.22 0.70 14.23
C LYS A 177 6.35 0.47 12.99
N GLY A 178 5.99 -0.80 12.70
CA GLY A 178 5.12 -1.12 11.57
C GLY A 178 3.67 -0.79 11.90
N GLY A 179 2.94 -0.21 10.95
CA GLY A 179 1.56 0.17 11.18
C GLY A 179 0.91 0.85 9.99
N CYS A 180 -0.21 1.48 10.28
CA CYS A 180 -0.97 2.28 9.32
C CYS A 180 -1.49 3.52 10.04
N ASP A 181 -1.24 4.68 9.44
CA ASP A 181 -1.74 5.96 9.92
C ASP A 181 -2.72 6.54 8.89
N ILE A 182 -3.83 7.06 9.38
CA ILE A 182 -4.79 7.83 8.60
C ILE A 182 -4.86 9.20 9.24
N VAL A 183 -4.49 10.22 8.48
CA VAL A 183 -4.45 11.61 8.95
C VAL A 183 -5.11 12.51 7.93
N GLU A 184 -5.73 13.58 8.39
CA GLU A 184 -6.14 14.68 7.52
C GLU A 184 -4.93 15.56 7.21
N GLY A 185 -4.70 15.80 5.91
CA GLY A 185 -3.63 16.68 5.41
C GLY A 185 -4.06 18.13 5.34
#